data_2c11f11f1202ae0c49f5d0ed09d95ea6
#
_entry.id   2c11f11f1202ae0c49f5d0ed09d95ea6
#
_cell.length_a   1.000
_cell.length_b   1.000
_cell.length_c   1.000
_cell.angle_alpha   90.00
_cell.angle_beta   90.00
_cell.angle_gamma   90.00
#
_symmetry.space_group_name_H-M   'P 1'
#
loop_
_entity.id
_entity.type
_entity.pdbx_description
1 polymer ?
#
loop_
_entity_poly.entity_id
_entity_poly.type
_entity_poly.pdbx_seq_one_letter_code
_entity_poly.pdbx_strand_id
1 'polypeptide(L)'
;MHIAHLALWARDIELLKDFYVKYFGAQAGRRYANPVTQFQSYFLSFAGGARLELMQRPDVFDHPPAFPLQQFIGYAHLALATGSEAEVDALTARLIADGITRLDGPRRTGDGYYESVVLDPEGNRIEITV
;
A
#
# COMPACT_ATOMS: atom_id res chain seq x y z
N MET A 1 -8.33 23.02 -0.83
CA MET A 1 -7.29 22.17 -0.19
C MET A 1 -7.55 20.74 -0.64
N HIS A 2 -6.52 19.94 -0.93
CA HIS A 2 -6.63 18.53 -1.35
C HIS A 2 -5.40 17.78 -0.83
N ILE A 3 -5.49 16.45 -0.75
CA ILE A 3 -4.35 15.60 -0.37
C ILE A 3 -3.41 15.50 -1.58
N ALA A 4 -2.20 16.06 -1.47
CA ALA A 4 -1.20 16.02 -2.54
C ALA A 4 -0.52 14.65 -2.64
N HIS A 5 -0.15 14.08 -1.49
CA HIS A 5 0.43 12.73 -1.37
C HIS A 5 0.30 12.20 0.06
N LEU A 6 0.40 10.90 0.19
CA LEU A 6 0.68 10.16 1.41
C LEU A 6 2.10 9.58 1.30
N ALA A 7 2.83 9.46 2.41
CA ALA A 7 4.17 8.91 2.40
C ALA A 7 4.29 7.71 3.34
N LEU A 8 5.05 6.69 2.91
CA LEU A 8 5.38 5.49 3.66
C LEU A 8 6.90 5.32 3.77
N TRP A 9 7.39 4.96 4.94
CA TRP A 9 8.74 4.43 5.10
C TRP A 9 8.77 2.95 4.72
N ALA A 10 9.80 2.54 3.99
CA ALA A 10 10.03 1.16 3.57
C ALA A 10 11.46 0.73 3.91
N ARG A 11 11.65 -0.55 4.17
CA ARG A 11 12.98 -1.19 4.25
C ARG A 11 13.57 -1.32 2.85
N ASP A 12 12.73 -1.62 1.87
CA ASP A 12 13.10 -1.79 0.47
C ASP A 12 12.07 -1.11 -0.45
N ILE A 13 12.39 0.11 -0.90
CA ILE A 13 11.50 0.86 -1.80
C ILE A 13 11.37 0.25 -3.19
N GLU A 14 12.33 -0.58 -3.65
CA GLU A 14 12.23 -1.26 -4.93
C GLU A 14 11.18 -2.37 -4.86
N LEU A 15 11.23 -3.19 -3.82
CA LEU A 15 10.24 -4.24 -3.57
C LEU A 15 8.83 -3.65 -3.46
N LEU A 16 8.69 -2.58 -2.69
CA LEU A 16 7.39 -1.96 -2.46
C LEU A 16 6.87 -1.27 -3.74
N LYS A 17 7.73 -0.57 -4.49
CA LYS A 17 7.41 0.01 -5.80
C LYS A 17 6.90 -1.06 -6.77
N ASP A 18 7.62 -2.17 -6.91
CA ASP A 18 7.26 -3.24 -7.83
C ASP A 18 5.92 -3.88 -7.46
N PHE A 19 5.62 -4.00 -6.17
CA PHE A 19 4.34 -4.46 -5.68
C PHE A 19 3.18 -3.56 -6.12
N TYR A 20 3.26 -2.24 -5.87
CA TYR A 20 2.21 -1.30 -6.26
C TYR A 20 2.06 -1.18 -7.78
N VAL A 21 3.17 -1.24 -8.53
CA VAL A 21 3.13 -1.25 -10.00
C VAL A 21 2.44 -2.52 -10.51
N LYS A 22 2.82 -3.69 -9.98
CA LYS A 22 2.31 -4.99 -10.44
C LYS A 22 0.82 -5.19 -10.17
N TYR A 23 0.35 -4.82 -8.99
CA TYR A 23 -0.99 -5.18 -8.55
C TYR A 23 -1.99 -4.04 -8.68
N PHE A 24 -1.56 -2.80 -8.51
CA PHE A 24 -2.44 -1.64 -8.48
C PHE A 24 -2.24 -0.68 -9.67
N GLY A 25 -1.44 -1.06 -10.65
CA GLY A 25 -1.23 -0.28 -11.86
C GLY A 25 -0.58 1.09 -11.61
N ALA A 26 0.12 1.24 -10.49
CA ALA A 26 0.81 2.47 -10.16
C ALA A 26 1.91 2.77 -11.20
N GLN A 27 2.09 4.06 -11.50
CA GLN A 27 3.17 4.55 -12.36
C GLN A 27 4.25 5.16 -11.48
N ALA A 28 5.44 4.53 -11.46
CA ALA A 28 6.56 5.03 -10.71
C ALA A 28 7.25 6.19 -11.44
N GLY A 29 7.46 7.30 -10.72
CA GLY A 29 8.30 8.39 -11.17
C GLY A 29 9.79 8.03 -11.12
N ARG A 30 10.62 9.01 -11.42
CA ARG A 30 12.08 8.84 -11.30
C ARG A 30 12.48 8.70 -9.82
N ARG A 31 13.37 7.74 -9.53
CA ARG A 31 13.99 7.60 -8.22
C ARG A 31 14.77 8.87 -7.87
N TYR A 32 14.50 9.41 -6.69
CA TYR A 32 15.34 10.40 -6.05
C TYR A 32 16.30 9.72 -5.08
N ALA A 33 17.55 10.18 -5.04
CA ALA A 33 18.54 9.72 -4.06
C ALA A 33 19.41 10.88 -3.61
N ASN A 34 19.58 11.03 -2.29
CA ASN A 34 20.49 11.98 -1.68
C ASN A 34 21.70 11.21 -1.12
N PRO A 35 22.91 11.37 -1.70
CA PRO A 35 24.08 10.59 -1.30
C PRO A 35 24.61 10.95 0.09
N VAL A 36 24.28 12.13 0.61
CA VAL A 36 24.75 12.60 1.93
C VAL A 36 23.90 11.97 3.04
N THR A 37 22.58 12.05 2.92
CA THR A 37 21.65 11.55 3.92
C THR A 37 21.26 10.09 3.69
N GLN A 38 21.63 9.52 2.53
CA GLN A 38 21.20 8.22 2.02
C GLN A 38 19.67 8.08 1.89
N PHE A 39 18.96 9.21 1.92
CA PHE A 39 17.52 9.25 1.67
C PHE A 39 17.23 8.91 0.21
N GLN A 40 16.23 8.08 0.00
CA GLN A 40 15.75 7.68 -1.32
C GLN A 40 14.23 7.73 -1.33
N SER A 41 13.64 8.08 -2.48
CA SER A 41 12.19 8.00 -2.64
C SER A 41 11.75 7.75 -4.07
N TYR A 42 10.52 7.21 -4.19
CA TYR A 42 9.71 7.16 -5.39
C TYR A 42 8.37 7.82 -5.14
N PHE A 43 7.89 8.60 -6.09
CA PHE A 43 6.49 8.96 -6.18
C PHE A 43 5.76 8.01 -7.11
N LEU A 44 4.69 7.41 -6.63
CA LEU A 44 3.77 6.58 -7.39
C LEU A 44 2.51 7.37 -7.68
N SER A 45 2.08 7.35 -8.95
CA SER A 45 0.82 7.96 -9.40
C SER A 45 -0.15 6.85 -9.80
N PHE A 46 -1.43 7.07 -9.52
CA PHE A 46 -2.54 6.22 -9.92
C PHE A 46 -3.38 6.91 -11.00
N ALA A 47 -4.48 6.31 -11.45
CA ALA A 47 -5.38 6.90 -12.43
C ALA A 47 -6.01 8.23 -11.95
N GLY A 48 -6.04 8.45 -10.64
CA GLY A 48 -6.52 9.68 -10.01
C GLY A 48 -6.16 9.74 -8.54
N GLY A 49 -6.53 10.82 -7.86
CA GLY A 49 -6.32 11.00 -6.43
C GLY A 49 -4.91 11.47 -6.05
N ALA A 50 -4.56 11.26 -4.79
CA ALA A 50 -3.25 11.60 -4.24
C ALA A 50 -2.17 10.63 -4.72
N ARG A 51 -0.93 11.11 -4.75
CA ARG A 51 0.23 10.22 -4.98
C ARG A 51 0.62 9.48 -3.72
N LEU A 52 1.33 8.37 -3.88
CA LEU A 52 1.99 7.66 -2.80
C LEU A 52 3.51 7.89 -2.93
N GLU A 53 4.15 8.40 -1.88
CA GLU A 53 5.61 8.50 -1.80
C GLU A 53 6.15 7.33 -0.98
N LEU A 54 7.00 6.53 -1.60
CA LEU A 54 7.77 5.48 -0.91
C LEU A 54 9.12 6.06 -0.54
N MET A 55 9.50 5.97 0.73
CA MET A 55 10.72 6.55 1.26
C MET A 55 11.57 5.49 1.95
N GLN A 56 12.89 5.63 1.84
CA GLN A 56 13.86 4.77 2.53
C GLN A 56 15.03 5.58 3.04
N ARG A 57 15.45 5.31 4.27
CA ARG A 57 16.64 5.89 4.90
C ARG A 57 17.17 4.95 5.99
N PRO A 58 18.52 4.85 6.19
CA PRO A 58 19.11 3.86 7.10
C PRO A 58 18.79 4.02 8.58
N ASP A 59 18.41 5.23 9.01
CA ASP A 59 18.09 5.58 10.40
C ASP A 59 16.60 5.50 10.75
N VAL A 60 15.79 4.95 9.85
CA VAL A 60 14.40 4.63 10.12
C VAL A 60 14.30 3.18 10.58
N PHE A 61 13.74 2.98 11.75
CA PHE A 61 13.64 1.66 12.38
C PHE A 61 12.28 1.02 12.17
N ASP A 62 12.27 -0.30 12.17
CA ASP A 62 11.04 -1.07 12.21
C ASP A 62 10.23 -0.76 13.46
N HIS A 63 8.92 -0.78 13.34
CA HIS A 63 8.09 -0.96 14.53
C HIS A 63 8.52 -2.24 15.26
N PRO A 64 8.52 -2.26 16.61
CA PRO A 64 8.72 -3.50 17.33
C PRO A 64 7.82 -4.58 16.70
N PRO A 65 8.26 -5.86 16.63
CA PRO A 65 7.47 -6.92 16.04
C PRO A 65 6.15 -7.04 16.81
N ALA A 66 5.22 -6.20 16.45
CA ALA A 66 3.86 -6.28 16.89
C ALA A 66 3.22 -7.41 16.09
N PHE A 67 2.38 -8.18 16.74
CA PHE A 67 1.57 -9.19 16.08
C PHE A 67 0.95 -8.57 14.82
N PRO A 68 1.01 -9.22 13.65
CA PRO A 68 0.54 -8.65 12.38
C PRO A 68 -0.94 -8.24 12.38
N LEU A 69 -1.69 -8.67 13.38
CA LEU A 69 -3.10 -8.30 13.58
C LEU A 69 -3.30 -7.07 14.50
N GLN A 70 -2.23 -6.60 15.16
CA GLN A 70 -2.34 -5.47 16.10
C GLN A 70 -2.48 -4.16 15.33
N GLN A 71 -3.39 -3.30 15.79
CA GLN A 71 -3.59 -1.96 15.25
C GLN A 71 -3.14 -0.92 16.27
N PHE A 72 -2.61 0.20 15.76
CA PHE A 72 -2.13 1.30 16.57
C PHE A 72 -2.91 2.57 16.28
N ILE A 73 -2.92 3.50 17.20
CA ILE A 73 -3.49 4.83 16.95
C ILE A 73 -2.66 5.52 15.86
N GLY A 74 -3.31 6.02 14.82
CA GLY A 74 -2.69 6.66 13.66
C GLY A 74 -3.33 6.21 12.35
N TYR A 75 -2.56 6.16 11.28
CA TYR A 75 -3.05 5.66 9.99
C TYR A 75 -3.30 4.14 10.07
N ALA A 76 -4.52 3.73 9.72
CA ALA A 76 -4.93 2.33 9.80
C ALA A 76 -4.62 1.55 8.52
N HIS A 77 -4.94 2.13 7.37
CA HIS A 77 -4.76 1.52 6.05
C HIS A 77 -4.70 2.58 4.93
N LEU A 78 -4.26 2.15 3.77
CA LEU A 78 -4.44 2.84 2.50
C LEU A 78 -5.57 2.15 1.74
N ALA A 79 -6.62 2.89 1.34
CA ALA A 79 -7.69 2.36 0.51
C ALA A 79 -7.44 2.67 -0.97
N LEU A 80 -7.58 1.65 -1.83
CA LEU A 80 -7.44 1.73 -3.28
C LEU A 80 -8.70 1.18 -3.94
N ALA A 81 -9.39 2.05 -4.69
CA ALA A 81 -10.61 1.68 -5.39
C ALA A 81 -10.31 1.03 -6.74
N THR A 82 -10.98 -0.07 -7.04
CA THR A 82 -10.87 -0.81 -8.31
C THR A 82 -11.95 -0.45 -9.31
N GLY A 83 -13.13 -0.05 -8.83
CA GLY A 83 -14.27 0.35 -9.65
C GLY A 83 -15.41 -0.66 -9.73
N SER A 84 -15.22 -1.92 -9.31
CA SER A 84 -16.29 -2.91 -9.24
C SER A 84 -16.00 -4.03 -8.23
N GLU A 85 -17.05 -4.67 -7.71
CA GLU A 85 -16.92 -5.85 -6.83
C GLU A 85 -16.16 -6.99 -7.51
N ALA A 86 -16.39 -7.22 -8.79
CA ALA A 86 -15.70 -8.26 -9.55
C ALA A 86 -14.19 -8.01 -9.64
N GLU A 87 -13.78 -6.75 -9.72
CA GLU A 87 -12.35 -6.38 -9.70
C GLU A 87 -11.74 -6.53 -8.30
N VAL A 88 -12.50 -6.21 -7.23
CA VAL A 88 -12.06 -6.49 -5.85
C VAL A 88 -11.81 -7.99 -5.67
N ASP A 89 -12.76 -8.84 -6.11
CA ASP A 89 -12.62 -10.29 -6.03
C ASP A 89 -11.42 -10.81 -6.82
N ALA A 90 -11.31 -10.40 -8.08
CA ALA A 90 -10.26 -10.86 -8.99
C ALA A 90 -8.86 -10.44 -8.49
N LEU A 91 -8.69 -9.18 -8.06
CA LEU A 91 -7.43 -8.69 -7.53
C LEU A 91 -7.05 -9.38 -6.23
N THR A 92 -8.02 -9.55 -5.32
CA THR A 92 -7.79 -10.26 -4.05
C THR A 92 -7.38 -11.71 -4.29
N ALA A 93 -8.07 -12.43 -5.19
CA ALA A 93 -7.71 -13.80 -5.54
C ALA A 93 -6.30 -13.90 -6.15
N ARG A 94 -5.92 -12.97 -7.02
CA ARG A 94 -4.58 -12.91 -7.60
C ARG A 94 -3.50 -12.68 -6.54
N LEU A 95 -3.72 -11.73 -5.61
CA LEU A 95 -2.79 -11.44 -4.52
C LEU A 95 -2.59 -12.67 -3.62
N ILE A 96 -3.66 -13.36 -3.26
CA ILE A 96 -3.59 -14.60 -2.47
C ILE A 96 -2.82 -15.69 -3.22
N ALA A 97 -3.09 -15.88 -4.52
CA ALA A 97 -2.37 -16.87 -5.34
C ALA A 97 -0.87 -16.58 -5.43
N ASP A 98 -0.46 -15.31 -5.39
CA ASP A 98 0.93 -14.86 -5.37
C ASP A 98 1.55 -14.84 -3.94
N GLY A 99 0.85 -15.36 -2.92
CA GLY A 99 1.34 -15.51 -1.55
C GLY A 99 1.18 -14.27 -0.66
N ILE A 100 0.42 -13.26 -1.10
CA ILE A 100 0.14 -12.06 -0.29
C ILE A 100 -0.87 -12.40 0.81
N THR A 101 -0.58 -11.94 2.01
CA THR A 101 -1.44 -12.18 3.17
C THR A 101 -2.73 -11.37 3.07
N ARG A 102 -3.86 -12.07 3.04
CA ARG A 102 -5.18 -11.47 3.21
C ARG A 102 -5.56 -11.47 4.69
N LEU A 103 -6.03 -10.34 5.19
CA LEU A 103 -6.53 -10.19 6.56
C LEU A 103 -8.04 -10.34 6.64
N ASP A 104 -8.79 -9.82 5.63
CA ASP A 104 -10.26 -9.83 5.63
C ASP A 104 -10.84 -9.76 4.22
N GLY A 105 -12.09 -10.16 4.06
CA GLY A 105 -12.85 -10.05 2.80
C GLY A 105 -12.41 -11.02 1.69
N PRO A 106 -12.91 -10.83 0.45
CA PRO A 106 -13.91 -9.83 0.06
C PRO A 106 -15.25 -10.01 0.75
N ARG A 107 -15.86 -8.93 1.17
CA ARG A 107 -17.19 -8.92 1.80
C ARG A 107 -17.82 -7.52 1.77
N ARG A 108 -19.14 -7.47 2.02
CA ARG A 108 -19.79 -6.20 2.35
C ARG A 108 -19.59 -5.88 3.83
N THR A 109 -19.24 -4.62 4.09
CA THR A 109 -19.18 -4.06 5.44
C THR A 109 -20.56 -3.61 5.92
N GLY A 110 -20.69 -3.38 7.21
CA GLY A 110 -21.95 -2.90 7.81
C GLY A 110 -22.39 -1.50 7.34
N ASP A 111 -21.47 -0.71 6.83
CA ASP A 111 -21.71 0.63 6.24
C ASP A 111 -21.85 0.58 4.71
N GLY A 112 -21.82 -0.62 4.11
CA GLY A 112 -22.23 -0.87 2.73
C GLY A 112 -21.11 -0.94 1.70
N TYR A 113 -19.84 -0.76 2.07
CA TYR A 113 -18.71 -0.94 1.17
C TYR A 113 -18.49 -2.42 0.83
N TYR A 114 -18.00 -2.69 -0.38
CA TYR A 114 -17.50 -4.00 -0.75
C TYR A 114 -15.98 -3.96 -0.83
N GLU A 115 -15.31 -4.74 0.01
CA GLU A 115 -13.89 -4.59 0.22
C GLU A 115 -13.19 -5.88 0.64
N SER A 116 -11.88 -5.90 0.47
CA SER A 116 -10.96 -6.83 1.11
C SER A 116 -9.76 -6.09 1.71
N VAL A 117 -9.09 -6.70 2.67
CA VAL A 117 -7.89 -6.16 3.31
C VAL A 117 -6.74 -7.12 3.13
N VAL A 118 -5.64 -6.63 2.58
CA VAL A 118 -4.39 -7.37 2.40
C VAL A 118 -3.22 -6.64 3.06
N LEU A 119 -2.07 -7.32 3.19
CA LEU A 119 -0.82 -6.70 3.58
C LEU A 119 0.07 -6.47 2.35
N ASP A 120 0.73 -5.31 2.30
CA ASP A 120 1.84 -5.14 1.37
C ASP A 120 3.10 -5.88 1.86
N PRO A 121 4.21 -5.94 1.09
CA PRO A 121 5.44 -6.64 1.50
C PRO A 121 6.09 -6.12 2.78
N GLU A 122 5.77 -4.90 3.19
CA GLU A 122 6.29 -4.28 4.42
C GLU A 122 5.32 -4.38 5.59
N GLY A 123 4.16 -5.03 5.39
CA GLY A 123 3.14 -5.26 6.41
C GLY A 123 2.14 -4.12 6.58
N ASN A 124 2.12 -3.13 5.68
CA ASN A 124 1.09 -2.10 5.70
C ASN A 124 -0.25 -2.66 5.20
N ARG A 125 -1.34 -2.22 5.83
CA ARG A 125 -2.68 -2.63 5.42
C ARG A 125 -3.13 -1.87 4.18
N ILE A 126 -3.60 -2.61 3.19
CA ILE A 126 -4.25 -2.08 1.99
C ILE A 126 -5.69 -2.58 1.98
N GLU A 127 -6.63 -1.65 1.92
CA GLU A 127 -8.01 -1.93 1.63
C GLU A 127 -8.24 -1.83 0.13
N ILE A 128 -8.79 -2.87 -0.45
CA ILE A 128 -9.18 -2.93 -1.87
C ILE A 128 -10.69 -2.79 -1.89
N THR A 129 -11.20 -1.73 -2.48
CA THR A 129 -12.63 -1.38 -2.41
C THR A 129 -13.20 -1.00 -3.78
N VAL A 130 -14.52 -0.82 -3.86
CA VAL A 130 -15.21 -0.33 -5.07
C VAL A 130 -15.17 1.19 -5.15
#